data_b405cbac3b67d2355622b367952fb6b8
#
_entry.id   b405cbac3b67d2355622b367952fb6b8
#
_cell.length_a   1.000
_cell.length_b   1.000
_cell.length_c   1.000
_cell.angle_alpha   90.00
_cell.angle_beta   90.00
_cell.angle_gamma   90.00
#
_symmetry.space_group_name_H-M   'P 1'
#
loop_
_entity.id
_entity.type
_entity.pdbx_description
1 polymer ?
#
loop_
_entity_poly.entity_id
_entity_poly.type
_entity_poly.pdbx_seq_one_letter_code
_entity_poly.pdbx_strand_id
1 'polypeptide(L)'
;MGLYLNPNADAFQMGLNTEIYVDKSLILSELNKLVSSQGNFVCLSRPRRFGKSMAGNMISAYYSKGCDTREVFSQMKLGQEPCFDKHLNKFNVIKLDLNGWYQNTKKKNTHASLIEQIDKIVAEEFKEQFQNIVFGEDENSIDKCISKVYKLTGEKFVIIIDEYDVLVREQVPQSLFDSYLSFLNGLFKDT
;
A
#
# COMPACT_ATOMS: atom_id res chain seq x y z
N MET A 1 -8.61 -9.45 7.48
CA MET A 1 -8.32 -8.62 6.29
C MET A 1 -8.89 -7.24 6.54
N GLY A 2 -8.11 -6.20 6.29
CA GLY A 2 -8.56 -4.81 6.40
C GLY A 2 -8.83 -4.21 5.03
N LEU A 3 -9.30 -2.98 5.03
CA LEU A 3 -9.49 -2.18 3.82
C LEU A 3 -8.15 -1.61 3.32
N TYR A 4 -7.28 -1.22 4.23
CA TYR A 4 -5.98 -0.60 3.97
C TYR A 4 -4.81 -1.52 4.33
N LEU A 5 -4.94 -2.30 5.41
CA LEU A 5 -3.95 -3.26 5.85
C LEU A 5 -4.34 -4.67 5.40
N ASN A 6 -3.47 -5.29 4.63
CA ASN A 6 -3.69 -6.60 4.02
C ASN A 6 -5.03 -6.69 3.26
N PRO A 7 -5.30 -5.75 2.30
CA PRO A 7 -6.51 -5.79 1.52
C PRO A 7 -6.59 -7.10 0.72
N ASN A 8 -7.81 -7.52 0.41
CA ASN A 8 -8.06 -8.68 -0.43
C ASN A 8 -7.69 -8.43 -1.91
N ALA A 9 -7.83 -9.44 -2.74
CA ALA A 9 -7.51 -9.38 -4.16
C ALA A 9 -8.69 -8.92 -5.06
N ASP A 10 -9.85 -8.58 -4.49
CA ASP A 10 -11.08 -8.31 -5.26
C ASP A 10 -10.89 -7.21 -6.30
N ALA A 11 -10.24 -6.10 -5.92
CA ALA A 11 -10.00 -5.00 -6.84
C ALA A 11 -9.10 -5.41 -8.02
N PHE A 12 -8.17 -6.34 -7.81
CA PHE A 12 -7.35 -6.91 -8.88
C PHE A 12 -8.17 -7.88 -9.74
N GLN A 13 -8.93 -8.78 -9.14
CA GLN A 13 -9.79 -9.73 -9.85
C GLN A 13 -10.85 -9.04 -10.71
N MET A 14 -11.49 -7.98 -10.19
CA MET A 14 -12.41 -7.15 -10.97
C MET A 14 -11.72 -6.55 -12.21
N GLY A 15 -10.45 -6.16 -12.06
CA GLY A 15 -9.66 -5.66 -13.17
C GLY A 15 -9.33 -6.73 -14.22
N LEU A 16 -9.09 -7.96 -13.81
CA LEU A 16 -8.88 -9.09 -14.73
C LEU A 16 -10.11 -9.42 -15.56
N ASN A 17 -11.30 -9.19 -15.01
CA ASN A 17 -12.58 -9.46 -15.68
C ASN A 17 -12.98 -8.37 -16.71
N THR A 18 -12.12 -7.39 -16.97
CA THR A 18 -12.38 -6.38 -18.00
C THR A 18 -12.22 -7.00 -19.40
N GLU A 19 -12.98 -6.49 -20.39
CA GLU A 19 -12.95 -6.97 -21.78
C GLU A 19 -11.53 -6.98 -22.38
N ILE A 20 -10.71 -5.99 -21.99
CA ILE A 20 -9.30 -5.91 -22.41
C ILE A 20 -8.45 -5.76 -21.16
N TYR A 21 -7.70 -6.80 -20.82
CA TYR A 21 -6.68 -6.78 -19.78
C TYR A 21 -5.28 -6.89 -20.40
N VAL A 22 -4.39 -5.99 -20.03
CA VAL A 22 -2.98 -6.03 -20.44
C VAL A 22 -2.15 -6.55 -19.27
N ASP A 23 -1.62 -7.75 -19.42
CA ASP A 23 -0.76 -8.36 -18.41
C ASP A 23 0.57 -7.60 -18.27
N LYS A 24 0.73 -6.96 -17.10
CA LYS A 24 1.94 -6.24 -16.68
C LYS A 24 2.65 -6.93 -15.52
N SER A 25 2.34 -8.19 -15.25
CA SER A 25 2.84 -8.91 -14.07
C SER A 25 4.37 -9.01 -14.01
N LEU A 26 5.07 -8.90 -15.14
CA LEU A 26 6.54 -8.87 -15.16
C LEU A 26 7.16 -7.70 -14.36
N ILE A 27 6.40 -6.65 -14.04
CA ILE A 27 6.88 -5.61 -13.12
C ILE A 27 7.21 -6.20 -11.74
N LEU A 28 6.49 -7.24 -11.32
CA LEU A 28 6.74 -7.93 -10.06
C LEU A 28 8.09 -8.65 -10.06
N SER A 29 8.55 -9.15 -11.20
CA SER A 29 9.91 -9.72 -11.33
C SER A 29 10.98 -8.68 -11.03
N GLU A 30 10.81 -7.44 -11.51
CA GLU A 30 11.73 -6.34 -11.21
C GLU A 30 11.60 -5.89 -9.74
N LEU A 31 10.38 -5.73 -9.22
CA LEU A 31 10.17 -5.37 -7.82
C LEU A 31 10.75 -6.42 -6.86
N ASN A 32 10.64 -7.71 -7.19
CA ASN A 32 11.19 -8.81 -6.39
C ASN A 32 12.71 -8.73 -6.23
N LYS A 33 13.43 -8.11 -7.15
CA LYS A 33 14.88 -7.88 -7.05
C LYS A 33 15.21 -6.79 -6.03
N LEU A 34 14.27 -5.85 -5.82
CA LEU A 34 14.45 -4.71 -4.91
C LEU A 34 14.01 -5.00 -3.48
N VAL A 35 13.20 -6.04 -3.29
CA VAL A 35 12.78 -6.46 -1.94
C VAL A 35 14.00 -6.77 -1.06
N SER A 36 14.05 -6.14 0.11
CA SER A 36 15.18 -6.25 1.06
C SER A 36 16.53 -5.72 0.53
N SER A 37 16.50 -4.77 -0.43
CA SER A 37 17.67 -4.03 -0.90
C SER A 37 17.59 -2.56 -0.49
N GLN A 38 18.68 -1.81 -0.65
CA GLN A 38 18.69 -0.35 -0.43
C GLN A 38 17.86 0.42 -1.49
N GLY A 39 17.53 -0.21 -2.63
CA GLY A 39 16.73 0.34 -3.71
C GLY A 39 15.23 0.04 -3.60
N ASN A 40 14.72 -0.23 -2.40
CA ASN A 40 13.33 -0.66 -2.16
C ASN A 40 12.28 0.47 -2.27
N PHE A 41 12.71 1.72 -2.49
CA PHE A 41 11.80 2.84 -2.77
C PHE A 41 11.60 2.97 -4.29
N VAL A 42 10.38 2.71 -4.74
CA VAL A 42 10.06 2.69 -6.17
C VAL A 42 8.96 3.69 -6.49
N CYS A 43 9.21 4.59 -7.42
CA CYS A 43 8.22 5.51 -7.95
C CYS A 43 7.79 5.06 -9.35
N LEU A 44 6.50 4.72 -9.52
CA LEU A 44 5.90 4.39 -10.80
C LEU A 44 5.24 5.63 -11.41
N SER A 45 5.98 6.33 -12.28
CA SER A 45 5.45 7.47 -13.02
C SER A 45 4.92 7.02 -14.39
N ARG A 46 3.63 7.27 -14.63
CA ARG A 46 2.96 7.03 -15.92
C ARG A 46 1.87 8.08 -16.14
N PRO A 47 1.55 8.45 -17.37
CA PRO A 47 0.42 9.32 -17.65
C PRO A 47 -0.90 8.78 -17.05
N ARG A 48 -1.89 9.64 -16.89
CA ARG A 48 -3.24 9.23 -16.48
C ARG A 48 -3.80 8.19 -17.46
N ARG A 49 -4.63 7.26 -16.99
CA ARG A 49 -5.27 6.18 -17.75
C ARG A 49 -4.32 5.08 -18.27
N PHE A 50 -3.06 5.07 -17.86
CA PHE A 50 -2.09 4.00 -18.20
C PHE A 50 -2.07 2.84 -17.17
N GLY A 51 -3.11 2.72 -16.34
CA GLY A 51 -3.31 1.56 -15.47
C GLY A 51 -2.43 1.55 -14.22
N LYS A 52 -2.06 2.73 -13.64
CA LYS A 52 -1.30 2.81 -12.38
C LYS A 52 -2.04 2.13 -11.22
N SER A 53 -3.30 2.49 -10.99
CA SER A 53 -4.10 1.89 -9.91
C SER A 53 -4.31 0.40 -10.10
N MET A 54 -4.45 -0.06 -11.36
CA MET A 54 -4.48 -1.49 -11.68
C MET A 54 -3.16 -2.18 -11.32
N ALA A 55 -2.02 -1.56 -11.61
CA ALA A 55 -0.71 -2.06 -11.21
C ALA A 55 -0.60 -2.10 -9.67
N GLY A 56 -1.05 -1.06 -8.98
CA GLY A 56 -1.11 -1.03 -7.51
C GLY A 56 -1.98 -2.15 -6.93
N ASN A 57 -3.14 -2.43 -7.53
CA ASN A 57 -4.01 -3.55 -7.14
C ASN A 57 -3.31 -4.91 -7.34
N MET A 58 -2.65 -5.09 -8.48
CA MET A 58 -1.89 -6.29 -8.80
C MET A 58 -0.73 -6.51 -7.82
N ILE A 59 0.06 -5.45 -7.54
CA ILE A 59 1.17 -5.50 -6.60
C ILE A 59 0.66 -5.86 -5.20
N SER A 60 -0.44 -5.23 -4.76
CA SER A 60 -1.08 -5.55 -3.49
C SER A 60 -1.51 -7.01 -3.42
N ALA A 61 -2.22 -7.51 -4.42
CA ALA A 61 -2.70 -8.89 -4.49
C ALA A 61 -1.55 -9.92 -4.50
N TYR A 62 -0.41 -9.58 -5.10
CA TYR A 62 0.76 -10.45 -5.15
C TYR A 62 1.47 -10.55 -3.79
N TYR A 63 1.73 -9.42 -3.14
CA TYR A 63 2.51 -9.43 -1.90
C TYR A 63 1.69 -9.74 -0.65
N SER A 64 0.39 -9.38 -0.62
CA SER A 64 -0.44 -9.48 0.58
C SER A 64 -0.58 -10.90 1.10
N LYS A 65 -0.15 -11.14 2.34
CA LYS A 65 -0.38 -12.41 3.05
C LYS A 65 -1.86 -12.67 3.39
N GLY A 66 -2.71 -11.66 3.23
CA GLY A 66 -4.17 -11.79 3.32
C GLY A 66 -4.83 -12.38 2.08
N CYS A 67 -4.05 -12.63 1.01
CA CYS A 67 -4.54 -13.15 -0.26
C CYS A 67 -4.07 -14.60 -0.49
N ASP A 68 -4.83 -15.33 -1.31
CA ASP A 68 -4.39 -16.55 -1.98
C ASP A 68 -4.57 -16.35 -3.49
N THR A 69 -3.49 -15.93 -4.14
CA THR A 69 -3.50 -15.53 -5.55
C THR A 69 -2.55 -16.35 -6.42
N ARG A 70 -2.06 -17.49 -5.89
CA ARG A 70 -1.11 -18.35 -6.60
C ARG A 70 -1.64 -18.80 -7.96
N GLU A 71 -2.89 -19.24 -8.02
CA GLU A 71 -3.51 -19.73 -9.26
C GLU A 71 -3.56 -18.61 -10.31
N VAL A 72 -4.02 -17.42 -9.91
CA VAL A 72 -4.13 -16.27 -10.80
C VAL A 72 -2.76 -15.89 -11.38
N PHE A 73 -1.75 -15.71 -10.55
CA PHE A 73 -0.42 -15.31 -11.02
C PHE A 73 0.33 -16.39 -11.76
N SER A 74 0.03 -17.69 -11.52
CA SER A 74 0.63 -18.79 -12.28
C SER A 74 0.25 -18.79 -13.76
N GLN A 75 -0.94 -18.24 -14.08
CA GLN A 75 -1.46 -18.11 -15.44
C GLN A 75 -0.96 -16.85 -16.16
N MET A 76 -0.30 -15.93 -15.45
CA MET A 76 0.24 -14.69 -15.98
C MET A 76 1.68 -14.86 -16.47
N LYS A 77 2.22 -13.83 -17.13
CA LYS A 77 3.63 -13.82 -17.58
C LYS A 77 4.61 -14.05 -16.43
N LEU A 78 4.31 -13.52 -15.24
CA LEU A 78 5.11 -13.74 -14.04
C LEU A 78 5.22 -15.22 -13.68
N GLY A 79 4.18 -16.02 -13.93
CA GLY A 79 4.19 -17.48 -13.65
C GLY A 79 5.27 -18.26 -14.38
N GLN A 80 5.84 -17.70 -15.46
CA GLN A 80 6.97 -18.29 -16.19
C GLN A 80 8.34 -17.90 -15.60
N GLU A 81 8.37 -16.96 -14.64
CA GLU A 81 9.61 -16.46 -14.06
C GLU A 81 10.06 -17.35 -12.88
N PRO A 82 11.38 -17.63 -12.75
CA PRO A 82 11.90 -18.43 -11.62
C PRO A 82 11.62 -17.83 -10.25
N CYS A 83 11.37 -16.50 -10.18
CA CYS A 83 11.07 -15.79 -8.95
C CYS A 83 9.57 -15.71 -8.63
N PHE A 84 8.73 -16.40 -9.40
CA PHE A 84 7.27 -16.32 -9.34
C PHE A 84 6.70 -16.40 -7.92
N ASP A 85 7.09 -17.40 -7.14
CA ASP A 85 6.52 -17.62 -5.81
C ASP A 85 7.45 -17.18 -4.66
N LYS A 86 8.57 -16.53 -4.97
CA LYS A 86 9.56 -16.12 -3.99
C LYS A 86 8.96 -15.24 -2.89
N HIS A 87 8.11 -14.30 -3.28
CA HIS A 87 7.50 -13.31 -2.41
C HIS A 87 5.96 -13.32 -2.43
N LEU A 88 5.37 -14.25 -3.17
CA LEU A 88 3.93 -14.36 -3.34
C LEU A 88 3.23 -14.59 -1.99
N ASN A 89 2.33 -13.68 -1.64
CA ASN A 89 1.50 -13.69 -0.43
C ASN A 89 2.30 -13.79 0.89
N LYS A 90 3.46 -13.13 0.99
CA LYS A 90 4.38 -13.26 2.14
C LYS A 90 4.54 -12.00 2.98
N PHE A 91 3.98 -10.87 2.57
CA PHE A 91 4.16 -9.59 3.25
C PHE A 91 2.85 -9.05 3.82
N ASN A 92 2.96 -8.25 4.86
CA ASN A 92 1.89 -7.32 5.18
C ASN A 92 1.90 -6.21 4.13
N VAL A 93 0.73 -5.85 3.62
CA VAL A 93 0.59 -4.79 2.62
C VAL A 93 -0.26 -3.68 3.18
N ILE A 94 0.24 -2.44 3.12
CA ILE A 94 -0.54 -1.23 3.38
C ILE A 94 -0.78 -0.57 2.04
N LYS A 95 -2.06 -0.34 1.69
CA LYS A 95 -2.42 0.30 0.43
C LYS A 95 -3.29 1.51 0.68
N LEU A 96 -2.82 2.68 0.25
CA LEU A 96 -3.48 3.97 0.44
C LEU A 96 -3.76 4.60 -0.92
N ASP A 97 -5.01 5.04 -1.16
CA ASP A 97 -5.40 5.95 -2.24
C ASP A 97 -5.56 7.36 -1.65
N LEU A 98 -4.55 8.18 -1.79
CA LEU A 98 -4.54 9.53 -1.21
C LEU A 98 -5.57 10.46 -1.86
N ASN A 99 -5.90 10.25 -3.14
CA ASN A 99 -6.94 11.05 -3.78
C ASN A 99 -8.32 10.74 -3.21
N GLY A 100 -8.65 9.48 -2.99
CA GLY A 100 -9.91 9.08 -2.35
C GLY A 100 -10.06 9.68 -0.96
N TRP A 101 -9.01 9.62 -0.15
CA TRP A 101 -8.96 10.24 1.17
C TRP A 101 -9.13 11.76 1.11
N TYR A 102 -8.36 12.44 0.24
CA TYR A 102 -8.44 13.90 0.09
C TYR A 102 -9.83 14.36 -0.33
N GLN A 103 -10.45 13.73 -1.32
CA GLN A 103 -11.79 14.07 -1.77
C GLN A 103 -12.84 13.87 -0.67
N ASN A 104 -12.68 12.82 0.14
CA ASN A 104 -13.59 12.53 1.25
C ASN A 104 -13.51 13.59 2.36
N THR A 105 -12.30 13.96 2.77
CA THR A 105 -12.07 14.99 3.80
C THR A 105 -12.46 16.38 3.29
N LYS A 106 -12.22 16.67 2.00
CA LYS A 106 -12.63 17.94 1.38
C LYS A 106 -14.15 18.11 1.39
N LYS A 107 -14.90 17.07 1.06
CA LYS A 107 -16.37 17.07 1.11
C LYS A 107 -16.91 17.33 2.52
N LYS A 108 -16.22 16.83 3.54
CA LYS A 108 -16.59 16.98 4.95
C LYS A 108 -16.02 18.27 5.59
N ASN A 109 -15.26 19.06 4.84
CA ASN A 109 -14.50 20.23 5.32
C ASN A 109 -13.54 19.90 6.48
N THR A 110 -12.94 18.70 6.44
CA THR A 110 -11.98 18.18 7.43
C THR A 110 -10.61 17.87 6.84
N HIS A 111 -10.29 18.46 5.69
CA HIS A 111 -9.04 18.17 4.97
C HIS A 111 -7.77 18.55 5.75
N ALA A 112 -7.86 19.51 6.69
CA ALA A 112 -6.73 19.87 7.56
C ALA A 112 -6.27 18.71 8.46
N SER A 113 -7.16 17.78 8.81
CA SER A 113 -6.86 16.58 9.61
C SER A 113 -6.74 15.29 8.77
N LEU A 114 -6.46 15.42 7.47
CA LEU A 114 -6.36 14.27 6.55
C LEU A 114 -5.40 13.19 7.06
N ILE A 115 -4.20 13.57 7.42
CA ILE A 115 -3.15 12.63 7.86
C ILE A 115 -3.54 11.94 9.16
N GLU A 116 -4.05 12.70 10.14
CA GLU A 116 -4.53 12.14 11.40
C GLU A 116 -5.65 11.11 11.21
N GLN A 117 -6.56 11.36 10.24
CA GLN A 117 -7.62 10.41 9.91
C GLN A 117 -7.09 9.12 9.27
N ILE A 118 -6.11 9.24 8.36
CA ILE A 118 -5.44 8.09 7.75
C ILE A 118 -4.76 7.26 8.84
N ASP A 119 -3.94 7.89 9.66
CA ASP A 119 -3.21 7.22 10.74
C ASP A 119 -4.16 6.49 11.69
N LYS A 120 -5.19 7.19 12.18
CA LYS A 120 -6.17 6.62 13.11
C LYS A 120 -6.85 5.38 12.54
N ILE A 121 -7.38 5.46 11.33
CA ILE A 121 -8.17 4.37 10.74
C ILE A 121 -7.27 3.16 10.43
N VAL A 122 -6.07 3.40 9.91
CA VAL A 122 -5.14 2.30 9.63
C VAL A 122 -4.61 1.70 10.93
N ALA A 123 -4.33 2.51 11.97
CA ALA A 123 -3.93 2.00 13.28
C ALA A 123 -5.03 1.14 13.95
N GLU A 124 -6.31 1.47 13.74
CA GLU A 124 -7.42 0.60 14.17
C GLU A 124 -7.36 -0.77 13.48
N GLU A 125 -7.12 -0.81 12.16
CA GLU A 125 -6.93 -2.08 11.43
C GLU A 125 -5.72 -2.88 11.93
N PHE A 126 -4.62 -2.22 12.35
CA PHE A 126 -3.50 -2.91 13.00
C PHE A 126 -3.93 -3.61 14.29
N LYS A 127 -4.69 -2.92 15.15
CA LYS A 127 -5.20 -3.48 16.40
C LYS A 127 -6.14 -4.67 16.16
N GLU A 128 -6.95 -4.61 15.12
CA GLU A 128 -7.85 -5.70 14.73
C GLU A 128 -7.12 -6.92 14.16
N GLN A 129 -6.08 -6.70 13.35
CA GLN A 129 -5.36 -7.79 12.68
C GLN A 129 -4.28 -8.42 13.56
N PHE A 130 -3.63 -7.64 14.42
CA PHE A 130 -2.58 -8.09 15.32
C PHE A 130 -3.06 -8.18 16.78
N GLN A 131 -4.13 -8.93 17.02
CA GLN A 131 -4.77 -9.06 18.33
C GLN A 131 -3.84 -9.53 19.46
N ASN A 132 -2.76 -10.22 19.12
CA ASN A 132 -1.74 -10.67 20.07
C ASN A 132 -0.73 -9.56 20.45
N ILE A 133 -0.83 -8.39 19.85
CA ILE A 133 0.03 -7.24 20.12
C ILE A 133 -0.78 -6.16 20.82
N VAL A 134 -0.33 -5.75 22.00
CA VAL A 134 -0.95 -4.63 22.73
C VAL A 134 -0.37 -3.33 22.20
N PHE A 135 -1.16 -2.51 21.55
CA PHE A 135 -0.78 -1.17 21.10
C PHE A 135 -1.10 -0.16 22.20
N GLY A 136 -0.12 0.68 22.58
CA GLY A 136 -0.30 1.77 23.55
C GLY A 136 -1.05 2.96 22.94
N GLU A 137 -1.41 3.92 23.80
CA GLU A 137 -2.10 5.15 23.36
C GLU A 137 -1.25 5.99 22.39
N ASP A 138 0.07 5.94 22.54
CA ASP A 138 1.02 6.64 21.67
C ASP A 138 1.24 5.94 20.32
N GLU A 139 0.77 4.71 20.15
CA GLU A 139 0.94 3.90 18.94
C GLU A 139 -0.30 3.98 18.05
N ASN A 140 -0.62 5.21 17.64
CA ASN A 140 -1.80 5.57 16.86
C ASN A 140 -1.46 6.10 15.46
N SER A 141 -0.21 5.94 15.00
CA SER A 141 0.24 6.26 13.65
C SER A 141 0.78 5.01 12.94
N ILE A 142 0.74 5.02 11.61
CA ILE A 142 1.12 3.86 10.78
C ILE A 142 2.58 3.47 11.01
N ASP A 143 3.50 4.43 11.03
CA ASP A 143 4.93 4.21 11.24
C ASP A 143 5.22 3.53 12.58
N LYS A 144 4.58 3.97 13.67
CA LYS A 144 4.71 3.36 15.00
C LYS A 144 4.14 1.95 15.04
N CYS A 145 2.98 1.72 14.41
CA CYS A 145 2.39 0.39 14.31
C CYS A 145 3.30 -0.57 13.54
N ILE A 146 3.83 -0.15 12.38
CA ILE A 146 4.79 -0.94 11.58
C ILE A 146 6.01 -1.31 12.44
N SER A 147 6.63 -0.30 13.06
CA SER A 147 7.84 -0.48 13.87
C SER A 147 7.60 -1.46 15.02
N LYS A 148 6.43 -1.39 15.68
CA LYS A 148 6.08 -2.30 16.75
C LYS A 148 5.87 -3.73 16.28
N VAL A 149 5.10 -3.93 15.21
CA VAL A 149 4.87 -5.26 14.64
C VAL A 149 6.22 -5.85 14.19
N TYR A 150 7.03 -5.09 13.46
CA TYR A 150 8.35 -5.55 13.02
C TYR A 150 9.25 -5.96 14.19
N LYS A 151 9.31 -5.14 15.25
CA LYS A 151 10.11 -5.42 16.44
C LYS A 151 9.69 -6.71 17.15
N LEU A 152 8.40 -7.03 17.17
CA LEU A 152 7.87 -8.19 17.91
C LEU A 152 7.82 -9.46 17.08
N THR A 153 7.65 -9.35 15.76
CA THR A 153 7.38 -10.50 14.88
C THR A 153 8.44 -10.70 13.79
N GLY A 154 9.22 -9.67 13.47
CA GLY A 154 10.11 -9.66 12.29
C GLY A 154 9.37 -9.54 10.96
N GLU A 155 8.04 -9.36 10.97
CA GLU A 155 7.23 -9.28 9.76
C GLU A 155 7.47 -7.96 9.01
N LYS A 156 7.67 -8.08 7.69
CA LYS A 156 7.95 -6.93 6.82
C LYS A 156 6.68 -6.43 6.14
N PHE A 157 6.74 -5.17 5.74
CA PHE A 157 5.64 -4.46 5.09
C PHE A 157 6.00 -4.04 3.68
N VAL A 158 5.00 -4.06 2.80
CA VAL A 158 5.03 -3.39 1.49
C VAL A 158 4.01 -2.25 1.55
N ILE A 159 4.46 -1.02 1.33
CA ILE A 159 3.61 0.17 1.37
C ILE A 159 3.37 0.63 -0.06
N ILE A 160 2.09 0.77 -0.44
CA ILE A 160 1.65 1.20 -1.76
C ILE A 160 0.84 2.47 -1.57
N ILE A 161 1.31 3.58 -2.15
CA ILE A 161 0.62 4.86 -2.11
C ILE A 161 0.24 5.23 -3.55
N ASP A 162 -1.07 5.21 -3.85
CA ASP A 162 -1.59 5.68 -5.13
C ASP A 162 -1.95 7.17 -5.05
N GLU A 163 -1.80 7.89 -6.17
CA GLU A 163 -2.06 9.34 -6.32
C GLU A 163 -1.32 10.18 -5.25
N TYR A 164 -0.07 9.79 -4.91
CA TYR A 164 0.75 10.45 -3.89
C TYR A 164 0.97 11.94 -4.16
N ASP A 165 0.82 12.40 -5.40
CA ASP A 165 0.99 13.78 -5.83
C ASP A 165 -0.25 14.66 -5.65
N VAL A 166 -1.36 14.12 -5.15
CA VAL A 166 -2.65 14.83 -5.09
C VAL A 166 -2.55 16.13 -4.29
N LEU A 167 -1.86 16.14 -3.16
CA LEU A 167 -1.77 17.34 -2.31
C LEU A 167 -0.93 18.45 -2.96
N VAL A 168 0.08 18.08 -3.77
CA VAL A 168 0.84 19.03 -4.58
C VAL A 168 -0.02 19.59 -5.70
N ARG A 169 -0.72 18.71 -6.41
CA ARG A 169 -1.57 19.06 -7.55
C ARG A 169 -2.75 19.96 -7.16
N GLU A 170 -3.34 19.71 -6.00
CA GLU A 170 -4.47 20.47 -5.47
C GLU A 170 -4.04 21.77 -4.72
N GLN A 171 -2.73 22.05 -4.67
CA GLN A 171 -2.18 23.26 -4.01
C GLN A 171 -2.74 23.49 -2.62
N VAL A 172 -2.72 22.44 -1.79
CA VAL A 172 -3.27 22.50 -0.43
C VAL A 172 -2.53 23.53 0.44
N PRO A 173 -3.14 23.98 1.57
CA PRO A 173 -2.45 24.85 2.52
C PRO A 173 -1.11 24.26 2.99
N GLN A 174 -0.12 25.14 3.22
CA GLN A 174 1.24 24.73 3.59
C GLN A 174 1.26 23.81 4.82
N SER A 175 0.42 24.09 5.83
CA SER A 175 0.34 23.27 7.05
C SER A 175 -0.05 21.81 6.76
N LEU A 176 -1.00 21.59 5.84
CA LEU A 176 -1.38 20.23 5.43
C LEU A 176 -0.26 19.57 4.63
N PHE A 177 0.39 20.34 3.76
CA PHE A 177 1.53 19.84 2.98
C PHE A 177 2.70 19.42 3.87
N ASP A 178 3.03 20.22 4.89
CA ASP A 178 4.09 19.91 5.86
C ASP A 178 3.75 18.64 6.68
N SER A 179 2.49 18.50 7.10
CA SER A 179 2.01 17.27 7.75
C SER A 179 2.15 16.05 6.87
N TYR A 180 1.83 16.21 5.58
CA TYR A 180 1.99 15.14 4.60
C TYR A 180 3.46 14.75 4.37
N LEU A 181 4.36 15.72 4.26
CA LEU A 181 5.80 15.43 4.15
C LEU A 181 6.33 14.72 5.40
N SER A 182 5.87 15.11 6.58
CA SER A 182 6.21 14.45 7.84
C SER A 182 5.72 13.00 7.87
N PHE A 183 4.49 12.77 7.42
CA PHE A 183 3.92 11.43 7.27
C PHE A 183 4.75 10.54 6.32
N LEU A 184 5.09 11.03 5.12
CA LEU A 184 5.93 10.28 4.18
C LEU A 184 7.33 10.01 4.77
N ASN A 185 7.91 10.98 5.45
CA ASN A 185 9.21 10.80 6.09
C ASN A 185 9.16 9.72 7.18
N GLY A 186 8.10 9.68 8.00
CA GLY A 186 7.90 8.63 9.01
C GLY A 186 7.79 7.24 8.36
N LEU A 187 7.06 7.12 7.26
CA LEU A 187 6.92 5.85 6.55
C LEU A 187 8.20 5.36 5.85
N PHE A 188 9.07 6.26 5.39
CA PHE A 188 10.18 5.90 4.50
C PHE A 188 11.59 6.09 5.09
N LYS A 189 11.75 6.79 6.20
CA LYS A 189 13.07 7.01 6.80
C LYS A 189 13.40 6.11 7.98
N ASP A 190 12.39 5.62 8.67
CA ASP A 190 12.56 4.87 9.92
C ASP A 190 12.25 3.37 9.77
N THR A 191 12.15 2.89 8.53
CA THR A 191 11.86 1.47 8.21
C THR A 191 13.04 0.73 7.61
#